data_f37d9c414f2253702d3c94147a014b5a
#
_entry.id   f37d9c414f2253702d3c94147a014b5a
#
_cell.length_a   1.000
_cell.length_b   1.000
_cell.length_c   1.000
_cell.angle_alpha   90.00
_cell.angle_beta   90.00
_cell.angle_gamma   90.00
#
_symmetry.space_group_name_H-M   'P 1'
#
loop_
_entity.id
_entity.type
_entity.pdbx_description
1 polymer ?
#
loop_
_entity_poly.entity_id
_entity_poly.type
_entity_poly.pdbx_seq_one_letter_code
_entity_poly.pdbx_strand_id
1 'polypeptide(L)'
;MRGSASERPPGNPVLGCIADDFTGATDLANNLVRAGMRVVLTMDVPPDDERVDADAVVVALKSRTVAASVAVEQSLHACRWLRKHGVGQVYFKICSTFDSTAAGNIGPVIEALMDELDCGFSIATPAFPENGRTVVHGHLFVGDTLLSESGMRHHPLTPMTDANLVRVLQAQLNPGKGRKVGLVEYWTVAQSAEAIRKRMDELQAEGIAIAIVDALSKEDLDRLGEALRDSLFLTASSGLGDSLPRNWGFTPSTRVSLPPARGRKAILAGSCSVATNAQVQRFIREGGEAHALDPLRLAADIECEIARVLAWADACWRSEAALPLLVYSTAEPAGVAAAHAQLGVARSGAIVEQAMSALASAFVKRGVGSLVVAGGETAGICVQALEIRQMQIGPQIDPGVPWCYAASSAATDGGLHIALKSGNFGSPDFFNKAFAFVL
;
A
#
# COMPACT_ATOMS: atom_id res chain seq x y z
N MET A 1 -1.27 -31.97 27.02
CA MET A 1 -0.75 -30.70 27.57
C MET A 1 -0.54 -29.75 26.37
N ARG A 2 -1.38 -28.74 26.23
CA ARG A 2 -1.27 -27.75 25.14
C ARG A 2 -0.30 -26.69 25.62
N GLY A 3 0.88 -26.58 24.97
CA GLY A 3 1.85 -25.53 25.26
C GLY A 3 1.24 -24.16 25.00
N SER A 4 1.24 -23.32 26.02
CA SER A 4 0.92 -21.90 25.92
C SER A 4 1.89 -21.26 24.91
N ALA A 5 1.36 -20.47 23.97
CA ALA A 5 2.18 -19.57 23.17
C ALA A 5 2.97 -18.69 24.17
N SER A 6 4.27 -18.90 24.26
CA SER A 6 5.16 -18.08 25.09
C SER A 6 5.11 -16.66 24.53
N GLU A 7 4.57 -15.72 25.30
CA GLU A 7 4.75 -14.30 25.04
C GLU A 7 6.26 -14.04 24.93
N ARG A 8 6.73 -13.70 23.74
CA ARG A 8 8.13 -13.26 23.57
C ARG A 8 8.32 -11.98 24.37
N PRO A 9 9.45 -11.84 25.07
CA PRO A 9 9.75 -10.59 25.75
C PRO A 9 9.78 -9.45 24.72
N PRO A 10 9.40 -8.22 25.11
CA PRO A 10 9.49 -7.04 24.25
C PRO A 10 10.93 -6.93 23.71
N GLY A 11 11.05 -6.96 22.39
CA GLY A 11 12.33 -6.97 21.68
C GLY A 11 12.36 -5.89 20.59
N ASN A 12 13.56 -5.52 20.18
CA ASN A 12 13.73 -4.64 19.03
C ASN A 12 13.14 -5.28 17.76
N PRO A 13 12.56 -4.49 16.86
CA PRO A 13 12.02 -4.99 15.60
C PRO A 13 13.11 -5.65 14.75
N VAL A 14 12.83 -6.84 14.22
CA VAL A 14 13.77 -7.56 13.35
C VAL A 14 13.68 -7.08 11.90
N LEU A 15 12.51 -6.58 11.48
CA LEU A 15 12.22 -6.12 10.14
C LEU A 15 11.73 -4.67 10.17
N GLY A 16 12.36 -3.81 9.35
CA GLY A 16 11.91 -2.44 9.11
C GLY A 16 11.51 -2.25 7.66
N CYS A 17 10.30 -1.77 7.44
CA CYS A 17 9.75 -1.57 6.11
C CYS A 17 9.57 -0.09 5.83
N ILE A 18 9.96 0.35 4.63
CA ILE A 18 9.76 1.69 4.10
C ILE A 18 8.80 1.56 2.93
N ALA A 19 7.57 2.01 3.06
CA ALA A 19 6.57 1.88 2.02
C ALA A 19 6.35 3.20 1.29
N ASP A 20 6.30 3.14 -0.04
CA ASP A 20 6.19 4.32 -0.91
C ASP A 20 4.79 4.93 -0.94
N ASP A 21 3.78 4.20 -0.41
CA ASP A 21 2.40 4.70 -0.25
C ASP A 21 1.67 4.07 0.94
N PHE A 22 0.61 4.72 1.40
CA PHE A 22 -0.14 4.30 2.60
C PHE A 22 -0.93 3.00 2.40
N THR A 23 -1.56 2.82 1.23
CA THR A 23 -2.32 1.58 0.95
C THR A 23 -1.41 0.37 0.82
N GLY A 24 -0.24 0.54 0.20
CA GLY A 24 0.78 -0.50 0.13
C GLY A 24 1.40 -0.80 1.50
N ALA A 25 1.52 0.19 2.37
CA ALA A 25 1.98 -0.01 3.74
C ALA A 25 1.01 -0.87 4.54
N THR A 26 -0.30 -0.59 4.47
CA THR A 26 -1.33 -1.42 5.15
C THR A 26 -1.39 -2.83 4.58
N ASP A 27 -1.22 -3.00 3.27
CA ASP A 27 -1.16 -4.31 2.60
C ASP A 27 0.04 -5.14 3.09
N LEU A 28 1.26 -4.56 3.11
CA LEU A 28 2.44 -5.24 3.65
C LEU A 28 2.28 -5.57 5.14
N ALA A 29 1.82 -4.60 5.94
CA ALA A 29 1.60 -4.80 7.38
C ALA A 29 0.58 -5.91 7.66
N ASN A 30 -0.49 -6.02 6.85
CA ASN A 30 -1.46 -7.11 6.92
C ASN A 30 -0.80 -8.48 6.67
N ASN A 31 0.05 -8.61 5.65
CA ASN A 31 0.73 -9.86 5.34
C ASN A 31 1.69 -10.27 6.47
N LEU A 32 2.44 -9.33 7.03
CA LEU A 32 3.33 -9.58 8.17
C LEU A 32 2.55 -10.02 9.42
N VAL A 33 1.38 -9.40 9.70
CA VAL A 33 0.52 -9.78 10.83
C VAL A 33 -0.07 -11.17 10.62
N ARG A 34 -0.56 -11.49 9.41
CA ARG A 34 -1.05 -12.84 9.07
C ARG A 34 0.03 -13.91 9.23
N ALA A 35 1.27 -13.56 8.92
CA ALA A 35 2.43 -14.43 9.12
C ALA A 35 2.90 -14.53 10.59
N GLY A 36 2.23 -13.85 11.53
CA GLY A 36 2.38 -13.99 12.97
C GLY A 36 3.23 -12.93 13.66
N MET A 37 3.64 -11.86 12.98
CA MET A 37 4.38 -10.74 13.57
C MET A 37 3.46 -9.73 14.26
N ARG A 38 3.93 -9.10 15.33
CA ARG A 38 3.36 -7.87 15.87
C ARG A 38 3.88 -6.71 15.01
N VAL A 39 3.00 -5.97 14.38
CA VAL A 39 3.37 -4.91 13.44
C VAL A 39 2.85 -3.56 13.92
N VAL A 40 3.73 -2.57 13.96
CA VAL A 40 3.37 -1.16 14.09
C VAL A 40 3.50 -0.51 12.72
N LEU A 41 2.42 0.08 12.25
CA LEU A 41 2.38 0.89 11.04
C LEU A 41 2.36 2.36 11.45
N THR A 42 3.35 3.13 11.01
CA THR A 42 3.46 4.57 11.25
C THR A 42 3.20 5.37 9.99
N MET A 43 2.54 6.51 10.13
CA MET A 43 2.37 7.48 9.06
C MET A 43 3.50 8.49 9.15
N ASP A 44 4.43 8.43 8.16
CA ASP A 44 5.69 9.13 8.20
C ASP A 44 6.65 8.61 9.29
N VAL A 45 7.85 9.19 9.39
CA VAL A 45 8.87 8.82 10.36
C VAL A 45 8.49 9.36 11.75
N PRO A 46 8.37 8.51 12.77
CA PRO A 46 8.05 8.97 14.12
C PRO A 46 9.18 9.82 14.74
N PRO A 47 8.89 10.56 15.82
CA PRO A 47 9.94 11.21 16.61
C PRO A 47 11.01 10.22 17.09
N ASP A 48 12.24 10.70 17.23
CA ASP A 48 13.42 9.89 17.56
C ASP A 48 13.38 9.19 18.93
N ASP A 49 12.59 9.69 19.86
CA ASP A 49 12.40 9.17 21.21
C ASP A 49 11.19 8.23 21.34
N GLU A 50 10.42 8.05 20.26
CA GLU A 50 9.26 7.16 20.27
C GLU A 50 9.70 5.70 20.29
N ARG A 51 9.31 4.98 21.36
CA ARG A 51 9.61 3.55 21.50
C ARG A 51 8.60 2.73 20.73
N VAL A 52 9.09 1.75 19.99
CA VAL A 52 8.25 0.82 19.24
C VAL A 52 8.43 -0.59 19.78
N ASP A 53 7.38 -1.14 20.42
CA ASP A 53 7.34 -2.54 20.85
C ASP A 53 6.62 -3.37 19.76
N ALA A 54 7.40 -3.82 18.79
CA ALA A 54 6.92 -4.61 17.66
C ALA A 54 8.00 -5.55 17.15
N ASP A 55 7.59 -6.58 16.40
CA ASP A 55 8.51 -7.48 15.69
C ASP A 55 8.89 -6.89 14.31
N ALA A 56 7.98 -6.11 13.72
CA ALA A 56 8.23 -5.34 12.51
C ALA A 56 7.63 -3.93 12.60
N VAL A 57 8.29 -2.95 11.96
CA VAL A 57 7.79 -1.58 11.80
C VAL A 57 7.63 -1.29 10.33
N VAL A 58 6.48 -0.76 9.95
CA VAL A 58 6.21 -0.27 8.60
C VAL A 58 6.07 1.25 8.64
N VAL A 59 7.02 1.97 8.06
CA VAL A 59 6.96 3.43 7.88
C VAL A 59 6.29 3.72 6.54
N ALA A 60 5.10 4.27 6.58
CA ALA A 60 4.34 4.63 5.39
C ALA A 60 4.69 6.06 4.96
N LEU A 61 5.24 6.19 3.77
CA LEU A 61 5.55 7.46 3.13
C LEU A 61 4.54 7.78 2.02
N LYS A 62 4.48 9.01 1.58
CA LYS A 62 3.77 9.42 0.37
C LYS A 62 4.81 9.82 -0.70
N SER A 63 5.68 8.87 -1.07
CA SER A 63 6.87 9.14 -1.90
C SER A 63 6.79 8.59 -3.32
N ARG A 64 5.75 7.81 -3.68
CA ARG A 64 5.64 7.14 -4.99
C ARG A 64 5.65 8.10 -6.18
N THR A 65 4.99 9.24 -6.06
CA THR A 65 4.73 10.18 -7.15
C THR A 65 5.41 11.54 -6.99
N VAL A 66 6.28 11.69 -5.97
CA VAL A 66 7.08 12.90 -5.77
C VAL A 66 8.39 12.86 -6.58
N ALA A 67 9.11 13.97 -6.64
CA ALA A 67 10.42 14.02 -7.26
C ALA A 67 11.39 13.01 -6.62
N ALA A 68 12.25 12.38 -7.41
CA ALA A 68 13.17 11.34 -6.95
C ALA A 68 14.05 11.80 -5.76
N SER A 69 14.52 13.07 -5.76
CA SER A 69 15.30 13.63 -4.65
C SER A 69 14.51 13.66 -3.33
N VAL A 70 13.23 13.99 -3.38
CA VAL A 70 12.35 14.01 -2.20
C VAL A 70 12.09 12.59 -1.71
N ALA A 71 11.81 11.64 -2.63
CA ALA A 71 11.61 10.24 -2.28
C ALA A 71 12.87 9.64 -1.62
N VAL A 72 14.04 9.96 -2.13
CA VAL A 72 15.33 9.55 -1.57
C VAL A 72 15.51 10.11 -0.16
N GLU A 73 15.32 11.41 0.05
CA GLU A 73 15.47 12.07 1.34
C GLU A 73 14.56 11.45 2.41
N GLN A 74 13.25 11.28 2.08
CA GLN A 74 12.27 10.66 2.98
C GLN A 74 12.64 9.21 3.29
N SER A 75 13.06 8.42 2.30
CA SER A 75 13.42 7.02 2.48
C SER A 75 14.70 6.85 3.32
N LEU A 76 15.70 7.72 3.13
CA LEU A 76 16.91 7.74 3.96
C LEU A 76 16.59 8.12 5.41
N HIS A 77 15.71 9.09 5.64
CA HIS A 77 15.28 9.46 6.98
C HIS A 77 14.60 8.27 7.68
N ALA A 78 13.68 7.59 7.00
CA ALA A 78 13.03 6.38 7.51
C ALA A 78 14.05 5.25 7.80
N CYS A 79 14.99 5.02 6.89
CA CYS A 79 16.03 4.01 7.06
C CYS A 79 16.89 4.26 8.30
N ARG A 80 17.36 5.49 8.50
CA ARG A 80 18.16 5.89 9.66
C ARG A 80 17.40 5.71 10.95
N TRP A 81 16.13 6.12 10.98
CA TRP A 81 15.26 5.92 12.14
C TRP A 81 15.10 4.43 12.46
N LEU A 82 14.78 3.59 11.47
CA LEU A 82 14.66 2.13 11.64
C LEU A 82 15.95 1.50 12.17
N ARG A 83 17.09 1.87 11.61
CA ARG A 83 18.42 1.37 12.05
C ARG A 83 18.75 1.78 13.48
N LYS A 84 18.42 3.02 13.88
CA LYS A 84 18.57 3.50 15.26
C LYS A 84 17.75 2.67 16.25
N HIS A 85 16.61 2.11 15.82
CA HIS A 85 15.74 1.24 16.62
C HIS A 85 16.10 -0.25 16.54
N GLY A 86 17.26 -0.59 15.97
CA GLY A 86 17.83 -1.93 16.00
C GLY A 86 17.33 -2.88 14.93
N VAL A 87 16.67 -2.37 13.89
CA VAL A 87 16.21 -3.18 12.74
C VAL A 87 17.40 -3.87 12.06
N GLY A 88 17.28 -5.19 11.88
CA GLY A 88 18.30 -6.01 11.22
C GLY A 88 18.18 -6.02 9.71
N GLN A 89 16.97 -6.17 9.18
CA GLN A 89 16.70 -6.20 7.73
C GLN A 89 15.78 -5.06 7.31
N VAL A 90 16.12 -4.38 6.22
CA VAL A 90 15.35 -3.27 5.65
C VAL A 90 14.63 -3.73 4.38
N TYR A 91 13.34 -3.45 4.31
CA TYR A 91 12.44 -3.78 3.19
C TYR A 91 11.93 -2.49 2.55
N PHE A 92 12.31 -2.18 1.33
CA PHE A 92 11.68 -1.12 0.55
C PHE A 92 10.46 -1.66 -0.18
N LYS A 93 9.26 -1.24 0.26
CA LYS A 93 7.97 -1.67 -0.28
C LYS A 93 7.56 -0.80 -1.45
N ILE A 94 7.42 -1.42 -2.61
CA ILE A 94 6.99 -0.78 -3.86
C ILE A 94 5.64 -1.31 -4.35
N CYS A 95 5.05 -0.66 -5.36
CA CYS A 95 3.82 -1.11 -5.98
C CYS A 95 3.99 -2.47 -6.68
N SER A 96 2.97 -3.34 -6.60
CA SER A 96 2.96 -4.62 -7.32
C SER A 96 2.82 -4.47 -8.85
N THR A 97 2.49 -3.28 -9.35
CA THR A 97 2.50 -2.90 -10.76
C THR A 97 3.74 -2.09 -11.16
N PHE A 98 4.74 -2.03 -10.27
CA PHE A 98 6.00 -1.32 -10.51
C PHE A 98 5.82 0.12 -11.00
N ASP A 99 4.86 0.85 -10.44
CA ASP A 99 4.41 2.18 -10.87
C ASP A 99 5.56 3.22 -10.91
N SER A 100 6.42 3.11 -11.92
CA SER A 100 7.63 3.92 -12.05
C SER A 100 8.12 3.95 -13.50
N THR A 101 8.22 5.13 -14.07
CA THR A 101 8.78 5.34 -15.42
C THR A 101 10.31 5.41 -15.39
N ALA A 102 10.95 5.62 -16.54
CA ALA A 102 12.40 5.86 -16.61
C ALA A 102 12.87 7.07 -15.77
N ALA A 103 11.97 8.04 -15.51
CA ALA A 103 12.22 9.18 -14.61
C ALA A 103 11.65 8.93 -13.19
N GLY A 104 11.29 7.69 -12.88
CA GLY A 104 10.71 7.32 -11.58
C GLY A 104 11.73 7.26 -10.46
N ASN A 105 11.26 6.95 -9.27
CA ASN A 105 12.06 7.04 -8.06
C ASN A 105 12.43 5.70 -7.42
N ILE A 106 11.96 4.55 -7.94
CA ILE A 106 12.33 3.24 -7.39
C ILE A 106 13.85 3.03 -7.45
N GLY A 107 14.45 3.20 -8.63
CA GLY A 107 15.91 3.04 -8.81
C GLY A 107 16.72 3.99 -7.94
N PRO A 108 16.48 5.31 -7.95
CA PRO A 108 17.18 6.26 -7.09
C PRO A 108 17.08 5.96 -5.59
N VAL A 109 15.90 5.53 -5.12
CA VAL A 109 15.70 5.14 -3.71
C VAL A 109 16.47 3.86 -3.37
N ILE A 110 16.43 2.83 -4.24
CA ILE A 110 17.22 1.61 -4.05
C ILE A 110 18.70 1.94 -3.94
N GLU A 111 19.24 2.74 -4.88
CA GLU A 111 20.64 3.12 -4.87
C GLU A 111 21.05 3.88 -3.60
N ALA A 112 20.20 4.78 -3.13
CA ALA A 112 20.46 5.56 -1.92
C ALA A 112 20.41 4.68 -0.65
N LEU A 113 19.46 3.76 -0.56
CA LEU A 113 19.37 2.81 0.56
C LEU A 113 20.51 1.80 0.55
N MET A 114 20.97 1.35 -0.61
CA MET A 114 22.16 0.50 -0.73
C MET A 114 23.41 1.22 -0.23
N ASP A 115 23.58 2.50 -0.59
CA ASP A 115 24.71 3.30 -0.10
C ASP A 115 24.64 3.55 1.42
N GLU A 116 23.49 3.91 1.95
CA GLU A 116 23.28 4.15 3.38
C GLU A 116 23.53 2.89 4.23
N LEU A 117 23.20 1.71 3.70
CA LEU A 117 23.32 0.42 4.38
C LEU A 117 24.67 -0.28 4.09
N ASP A 118 25.55 0.31 3.28
CA ASP A 118 26.77 -0.32 2.76
C ASP A 118 26.49 -1.71 2.13
N CYS A 119 25.45 -1.78 1.30
CA CYS A 119 24.93 -3.01 0.70
C CYS A 119 25.36 -3.10 -0.76
N GLY A 120 26.24 -4.05 -1.09
CA GLY A 120 26.78 -4.22 -2.44
C GLY A 120 25.84 -4.87 -3.42
N PHE A 121 24.84 -5.63 -2.94
CA PHE A 121 23.86 -6.36 -3.76
C PHE A 121 22.47 -6.35 -3.13
N SER A 122 21.44 -6.20 -3.95
CA SER A 122 20.04 -6.29 -3.51
C SER A 122 19.17 -6.91 -4.59
N ILE A 123 17.93 -7.26 -4.23
CA ILE A 123 16.92 -7.74 -5.18
C ILE A 123 15.77 -6.75 -5.32
N ALA A 124 15.04 -6.87 -6.44
CA ALA A 124 13.78 -6.18 -6.63
C ALA A 124 12.75 -7.10 -7.29
N THR A 125 11.55 -7.22 -6.71
CA THR A 125 10.44 -7.97 -7.31
C THR A 125 9.08 -7.37 -6.94
N PRO A 126 8.23 -7.00 -7.91
CA PRO A 126 6.86 -6.60 -7.66
C PRO A 126 5.90 -7.80 -7.58
N ALA A 127 6.37 -9.04 -7.68
CA ALA A 127 5.53 -10.22 -7.74
C ALA A 127 4.57 -10.31 -6.53
N PHE A 128 3.30 -10.54 -6.83
CA PHE A 128 2.22 -10.78 -5.86
C PHE A 128 1.17 -11.69 -6.51
N PRO A 129 1.44 -13.00 -6.62
CA PRO A 129 0.59 -13.94 -7.33
C PRO A 129 -0.86 -14.00 -6.83
N GLU A 130 -1.10 -13.88 -5.50
CA GLU A 130 -2.45 -13.83 -4.92
C GLU A 130 -3.29 -12.68 -5.50
N ASN A 131 -2.64 -11.58 -5.90
CA ASN A 131 -3.27 -10.43 -6.55
C ASN A 131 -3.08 -10.42 -8.07
N GLY A 132 -2.70 -11.56 -8.67
CA GLY A 132 -2.52 -11.69 -10.11
C GLY A 132 -1.35 -10.89 -10.67
N ARG A 133 -0.28 -10.64 -9.87
CA ARG A 133 0.95 -10.02 -10.36
C ARG A 133 2.06 -11.06 -10.35
N THR A 134 2.50 -11.44 -11.54
CA THR A 134 3.54 -12.45 -11.73
C THR A 134 4.67 -11.89 -12.58
N VAL A 135 5.89 -12.36 -12.31
CA VAL A 135 7.09 -11.96 -13.07
C VAL A 135 7.72 -13.22 -13.65
N VAL A 136 7.93 -13.23 -14.96
CA VAL A 136 8.62 -14.30 -15.67
C VAL A 136 9.51 -13.73 -16.76
N HIS A 137 10.75 -14.22 -16.85
CA HIS A 137 11.81 -13.69 -17.73
C HIS A 137 11.96 -12.16 -17.59
N GLY A 138 11.84 -11.66 -16.36
CA GLY A 138 11.90 -10.23 -16.05
C GLY A 138 10.72 -9.40 -16.52
N HIS A 139 9.66 -10.03 -17.05
CA HIS A 139 8.45 -9.34 -17.51
C HIS A 139 7.32 -9.49 -16.50
N LEU A 140 6.70 -8.36 -16.15
CA LEU A 140 5.56 -8.30 -15.24
C LEU A 140 4.24 -8.49 -16.00
N PHE A 141 3.41 -9.37 -15.45
CA PHE A 141 2.03 -9.61 -15.90
C PHE A 141 1.03 -9.11 -14.85
N VAL A 142 -0.10 -8.62 -15.33
CA VAL A 142 -1.30 -8.27 -14.54
C VAL A 142 -2.40 -9.23 -15.00
N GLY A 143 -2.70 -10.24 -14.19
CA GLY A 143 -3.49 -11.38 -14.63
C GLY A 143 -2.76 -12.15 -15.73
N ASP A 144 -3.40 -12.30 -16.86
CA ASP A 144 -2.88 -12.95 -18.08
C ASP A 144 -2.30 -11.97 -19.12
N THR A 145 -2.24 -10.68 -18.78
CA THR A 145 -1.87 -9.61 -19.71
C THR A 145 -0.54 -8.99 -19.30
N LEU A 146 0.36 -8.72 -20.27
CA LEU A 146 1.59 -7.97 -20.01
C LEU A 146 1.28 -6.59 -19.40
N LEU A 147 2.09 -6.15 -18.45
CA LEU A 147 1.94 -4.83 -17.82
C LEU A 147 1.76 -3.71 -18.84
N SER A 148 2.57 -3.72 -19.90
CA SER A 148 2.55 -2.73 -20.98
C SER A 148 1.32 -2.81 -21.90
N GLU A 149 0.49 -3.82 -21.77
CA GLU A 149 -0.76 -4.02 -22.53
C GLU A 149 -1.99 -3.94 -21.62
N SER A 150 -1.77 -3.89 -20.30
CA SER A 150 -2.82 -3.74 -19.29
C SER A 150 -3.30 -2.28 -19.17
N GLY A 151 -4.28 -2.05 -18.31
CA GLY A 151 -4.76 -0.69 -17.98
C GLY A 151 -3.66 0.24 -17.43
N MET A 152 -2.55 -0.32 -16.93
CA MET A 152 -1.41 0.45 -16.41
C MET A 152 -0.64 1.19 -17.51
N ARG A 153 -0.75 0.77 -18.78
CA ARG A 153 -0.20 1.50 -19.93
C ARG A 153 -0.65 2.95 -19.98
N HIS A 154 -1.88 3.21 -19.55
CA HIS A 154 -2.52 4.52 -19.59
C HIS A 154 -2.67 5.15 -18.19
N HIS A 155 -1.87 4.69 -17.22
CA HIS A 155 -1.91 5.27 -15.89
C HIS A 155 -1.53 6.75 -15.95
N PRO A 156 -2.34 7.67 -15.35
CA PRO A 156 -2.17 9.11 -15.56
C PRO A 156 -0.85 9.67 -15.04
N LEU A 157 -0.29 9.09 -13.97
CA LEU A 157 0.95 9.57 -13.34
C LEU A 157 2.17 8.74 -13.73
N THR A 158 2.00 7.42 -13.84
CA THR A 158 3.08 6.46 -14.10
C THR A 158 2.67 5.49 -15.22
N PRO A 159 2.61 5.94 -16.49
CA PRO A 159 2.24 5.07 -17.60
C PRO A 159 3.30 3.99 -17.81
N MET A 160 2.92 2.71 -17.61
CA MET A 160 3.80 1.56 -17.73
C MET A 160 3.78 1.03 -19.16
N THR A 161 4.67 1.53 -20.00
CA THR A 161 4.75 1.18 -21.43
C THR A 161 5.74 0.07 -21.75
N ASP A 162 6.54 -0.38 -20.79
CA ASP A 162 7.46 -1.51 -20.90
C ASP A 162 7.22 -2.48 -19.74
N ALA A 163 6.99 -3.74 -20.04
CA ALA A 163 6.81 -4.81 -19.05
C ALA A 163 8.12 -5.42 -18.57
N ASN A 164 9.26 -5.16 -19.25
CA ASN A 164 10.56 -5.69 -18.86
C ASN A 164 11.19 -4.88 -17.73
N LEU A 165 11.12 -5.41 -16.52
CA LEU A 165 11.54 -4.71 -15.31
C LEU A 165 13.06 -4.49 -15.22
N VAL A 166 13.86 -5.35 -15.86
CA VAL A 166 15.32 -5.16 -15.92
C VAL A 166 15.64 -3.86 -16.66
N ARG A 167 14.99 -3.63 -17.82
CA ARG A 167 15.18 -2.39 -18.59
C ARG A 167 14.61 -1.18 -17.86
N VAL A 168 13.40 -1.31 -17.31
CA VAL A 168 12.74 -0.20 -16.60
C VAL A 168 13.57 0.25 -15.40
N LEU A 169 14.06 -0.69 -14.58
CA LEU A 169 14.87 -0.36 -13.40
C LEU A 169 16.25 0.17 -13.82
N GLN A 170 16.91 -0.44 -14.81
CA GLN A 170 18.21 0.03 -15.31
C GLN A 170 18.17 1.47 -15.80
N ALA A 171 17.07 1.87 -16.46
CA ALA A 171 16.91 3.24 -16.96
C ALA A 171 16.79 4.29 -15.84
N GLN A 172 16.45 3.90 -14.62
CA GLN A 172 16.33 4.79 -13.46
C GLN A 172 17.64 4.95 -12.68
N LEU A 173 18.61 4.05 -12.86
CA LEU A 173 19.86 4.08 -12.10
C LEU A 173 20.77 5.23 -12.56
N ASN A 174 21.55 5.75 -11.62
CA ASN A 174 22.54 6.78 -11.92
C ASN A 174 23.71 6.19 -12.74
N PRO A 175 23.91 6.60 -14.01
CA PRO A 175 24.99 6.07 -14.84
C PRO A 175 26.38 6.28 -14.22
N GLY A 176 26.55 7.35 -13.42
CA GLY A 176 27.83 7.67 -12.75
C GLY A 176 28.24 6.66 -11.68
N LYS A 177 27.31 5.86 -11.15
CA LYS A 177 27.59 4.80 -10.18
C LYS A 177 27.97 3.46 -10.82
N GLY A 178 27.71 3.29 -12.11
CA GLY A 178 28.05 2.07 -12.85
C GLY A 178 27.30 0.82 -12.41
N ARG A 179 26.25 0.95 -11.59
CA ARG A 179 25.44 -0.18 -11.14
C ARG A 179 24.64 -0.80 -12.30
N LYS A 180 24.54 -2.13 -12.30
CA LYS A 180 23.83 -2.89 -13.34
C LYS A 180 22.69 -3.67 -12.71
N VAL A 181 21.60 -3.84 -13.49
CA VAL A 181 20.45 -4.66 -13.14
C VAL A 181 20.56 -6.00 -13.89
N GLY A 182 20.43 -7.11 -13.15
CA GLY A 182 20.36 -8.47 -13.65
C GLY A 182 19.03 -9.13 -13.40
N LEU A 183 18.99 -10.45 -13.64
CA LEU A 183 17.80 -11.28 -13.48
C LEU A 183 18.14 -12.59 -12.77
N VAL A 184 17.33 -12.97 -11.77
CA VAL A 184 17.22 -14.34 -11.28
C VAL A 184 15.99 -14.95 -11.95
N GLU A 185 16.24 -15.83 -12.93
CA GLU A 185 15.22 -16.37 -13.80
C GLU A 185 14.34 -17.40 -13.07
N TYR A 186 13.13 -17.56 -13.55
CA TYR A 186 12.13 -18.50 -13.02
C TYR A 186 12.68 -19.92 -12.80
N TRP A 187 13.44 -20.44 -13.75
CA TRP A 187 14.02 -21.79 -13.66
C TRP A 187 14.94 -21.97 -12.45
N THR A 188 15.61 -20.91 -12.01
CA THR A 188 16.41 -20.91 -10.78
C THR A 188 15.50 -20.85 -9.56
N VAL A 189 14.50 -19.95 -9.56
CA VAL A 189 13.56 -19.77 -8.44
C VAL A 189 12.76 -21.05 -8.19
N ALA A 190 12.35 -21.74 -9.24
CA ALA A 190 11.57 -22.97 -9.15
C ALA A 190 12.33 -24.15 -8.52
N GLN A 191 13.67 -24.09 -8.41
CA GLN A 191 14.47 -25.16 -7.84
C GLN A 191 14.47 -25.14 -6.31
N SER A 192 15.13 -24.14 -5.73
CA SER A 192 15.27 -24.05 -4.26
C SER A 192 15.81 -22.68 -3.81
N ALA A 193 15.73 -22.40 -2.51
CA ALA A 193 16.35 -21.23 -1.90
C ALA A 193 17.87 -21.20 -2.07
N GLU A 194 18.53 -22.35 -2.04
CA GLU A 194 19.99 -22.48 -2.28
C GLU A 194 20.35 -22.09 -3.71
N ALA A 195 19.55 -22.51 -4.70
CA ALA A 195 19.78 -22.17 -6.10
C ALA A 195 19.63 -20.65 -6.31
N ILE A 196 18.65 -20.02 -5.65
CA ILE A 196 18.46 -18.57 -5.69
C ILE A 196 19.69 -17.86 -5.08
N ARG A 197 20.14 -18.26 -3.88
CA ARG A 197 21.33 -17.67 -3.23
C ARG A 197 22.56 -17.80 -4.12
N LYS A 198 22.83 -19.00 -4.63
CA LYS A 198 23.95 -19.23 -5.54
C LYS A 198 23.90 -18.31 -6.76
N ARG A 199 22.71 -18.15 -7.38
CA ARG A 199 22.57 -17.25 -8.54
C ARG A 199 22.78 -15.77 -8.18
N MET A 200 22.34 -15.36 -7.00
CA MET A 200 22.60 -13.99 -6.49
C MET A 200 24.11 -13.75 -6.31
N ASP A 201 24.84 -14.71 -5.73
CA ASP A 201 26.30 -14.64 -5.56
C ASP A 201 27.02 -14.57 -6.91
N GLU A 202 26.59 -15.39 -7.90
CA GLU A 202 27.13 -15.35 -9.26
C GLU A 202 26.90 -13.98 -9.92
N LEU A 203 25.68 -13.45 -9.86
CA LEU A 203 25.35 -12.13 -10.39
C LEU A 203 26.19 -11.01 -9.74
N GLN A 204 26.36 -11.08 -8.43
CA GLN A 204 27.23 -10.12 -7.73
C GLN A 204 28.69 -10.22 -8.22
N ALA A 205 29.20 -11.42 -8.41
CA ALA A 205 30.54 -11.65 -8.96
C ALA A 205 30.68 -11.16 -10.42
N GLU A 206 29.58 -11.18 -11.20
CA GLU A 206 29.48 -10.61 -12.55
C GLU A 206 29.39 -9.08 -12.56
N GLY A 207 29.36 -8.42 -11.37
CA GLY A 207 29.27 -6.96 -11.24
C GLY A 207 27.83 -6.43 -11.35
N ILE A 208 26.83 -7.27 -11.17
CA ILE A 208 25.42 -6.88 -11.02
C ILE A 208 25.22 -6.39 -9.58
N ALA A 209 24.55 -5.27 -9.41
CA ALA A 209 24.25 -4.70 -8.10
C ALA A 209 22.80 -4.93 -7.65
N ILE A 210 21.86 -5.05 -8.59
CA ILE A 210 20.45 -5.26 -8.31
C ILE A 210 19.94 -6.38 -9.23
N ALA A 211 19.22 -7.37 -8.68
CA ALA A 211 18.59 -8.40 -9.49
C ALA A 211 17.07 -8.30 -9.44
N ILE A 212 16.41 -8.23 -10.59
CA ILE A 212 14.99 -8.55 -10.69
C ILE A 212 14.85 -10.06 -10.42
N VAL A 213 13.81 -10.47 -9.70
CA VAL A 213 13.56 -11.88 -9.39
C VAL A 213 12.19 -12.27 -9.91
N ASP A 214 12.17 -13.33 -10.72
CA ASP A 214 10.93 -13.94 -11.22
C ASP A 214 10.17 -14.64 -10.08
N ALA A 215 8.83 -14.61 -10.14
CA ALA A 215 7.97 -15.44 -9.30
C ALA A 215 6.57 -15.53 -9.90
N LEU A 216 6.01 -16.75 -9.96
CA LEU A 216 4.70 -17.07 -10.52
C LEU A 216 3.72 -17.57 -9.45
N SER A 217 4.21 -18.05 -8.31
CA SER A 217 3.41 -18.66 -7.27
C SER A 217 3.82 -18.18 -5.87
N LYS A 218 3.01 -18.52 -4.88
CA LYS A 218 3.36 -18.30 -3.46
C LYS A 218 4.58 -19.11 -3.05
N GLU A 219 4.71 -20.33 -3.56
CA GLU A 219 5.84 -21.22 -3.28
C GLU A 219 7.16 -20.63 -3.79
N ASP A 220 7.13 -19.88 -4.91
CA ASP A 220 8.30 -19.15 -5.42
C ASP A 220 8.70 -18.04 -4.44
N LEU A 221 7.72 -17.28 -3.94
CA LEU A 221 7.96 -16.25 -2.92
C LEU A 221 8.44 -16.86 -1.59
N ASP A 222 7.95 -18.04 -1.21
CA ASP A 222 8.42 -18.75 0.00
C ASP A 222 9.90 -19.15 -0.15
N ARG A 223 10.31 -19.69 -1.31
CA ARG A 223 11.72 -19.99 -1.61
C ARG A 223 12.60 -18.74 -1.63
N LEU A 224 12.08 -17.66 -2.24
CA LEU A 224 12.76 -16.36 -2.26
C LEU A 224 12.91 -15.80 -0.84
N GLY A 225 11.85 -15.82 -0.04
CA GLY A 225 11.88 -15.39 1.36
C GLY A 225 12.94 -16.12 2.17
N GLU A 226 13.06 -17.45 2.01
CA GLU A 226 14.11 -18.24 2.63
C GLU A 226 15.51 -17.88 2.11
N ALA A 227 15.64 -17.64 0.80
CA ALA A 227 16.91 -17.23 0.21
C ALA A 227 17.43 -15.89 0.78
N LEU A 228 16.53 -14.99 1.14
CA LEU A 228 16.82 -13.64 1.64
C LEU A 228 17.01 -13.56 3.16
N ARG A 229 17.09 -14.68 3.86
CA ARG A 229 17.23 -14.73 5.33
C ARG A 229 18.32 -13.79 5.88
N ASP A 230 19.47 -13.77 5.22
CA ASP A 230 20.65 -13.01 5.67
C ASP A 230 20.85 -11.71 4.88
N SER A 231 19.91 -11.35 4.02
CA SER A 231 19.97 -10.10 3.24
C SER A 231 19.70 -8.90 4.13
N LEU A 232 20.57 -7.91 4.07
CA LEU A 232 20.43 -6.65 4.82
C LEU A 232 19.32 -5.77 4.25
N PHE A 233 19.16 -5.77 2.92
CA PHE A 233 18.24 -4.93 2.18
C PHE A 233 17.59 -5.66 1.02
N LEU A 234 16.30 -5.43 0.82
CA LEU A 234 15.53 -5.93 -0.31
C LEU A 234 14.44 -4.95 -0.74
N THR A 235 14.02 -5.05 -1.99
CA THR A 235 12.91 -4.28 -2.55
C THR A 235 11.86 -5.23 -3.09
N ALA A 236 10.62 -5.12 -2.62
CA ALA A 236 9.53 -5.96 -3.14
C ALA A 236 8.15 -5.31 -2.99
N SER A 237 7.15 -5.92 -3.63
CA SER A 237 5.74 -5.69 -3.32
C SER A 237 5.34 -6.40 -2.01
N SER A 238 4.10 -6.23 -1.57
CA SER A 238 3.60 -6.88 -0.34
C SER A 238 3.59 -8.41 -0.40
N GLY A 239 3.63 -9.00 -1.61
CA GLY A 239 3.57 -10.45 -1.79
C GLY A 239 4.66 -11.24 -1.06
N LEU A 240 5.85 -10.66 -0.89
CA LEU A 240 6.94 -11.29 -0.15
C LEU A 240 6.76 -11.21 1.39
N GLY A 241 5.87 -10.35 1.88
CA GLY A 241 5.65 -10.11 3.30
C GLY A 241 5.21 -11.34 4.10
N ASP A 242 4.45 -12.26 3.49
CA ASP A 242 4.03 -13.51 4.13
C ASP A 242 5.18 -14.53 4.30
N SER A 243 6.24 -14.42 3.51
CA SER A 243 7.29 -15.43 3.41
C SER A 243 8.47 -15.15 4.33
N LEU A 244 8.81 -13.88 4.56
CA LEU A 244 9.97 -13.47 5.37
C LEU A 244 9.86 -13.82 6.86
N PRO A 245 8.70 -13.70 7.56
CA PRO A 245 8.61 -13.92 9.00
C PRO A 245 9.07 -15.31 9.48
N ARG A 246 8.97 -16.31 8.62
CA ARG A 246 9.46 -17.69 8.91
C ARG A 246 10.95 -17.72 9.22
N ASN A 247 11.75 -16.80 8.67
CA ASN A 247 13.19 -16.70 8.92
C ASN A 247 13.53 -16.43 10.37
N TRP A 248 12.61 -15.81 11.12
CA TRP A 248 12.72 -15.53 12.56
C TRP A 248 11.84 -16.45 13.42
N GLY A 249 11.28 -17.53 12.81
CA GLY A 249 10.47 -18.53 13.51
C GLY A 249 9.04 -18.11 13.81
N PHE A 250 8.52 -17.07 13.15
CA PHE A 250 7.10 -16.72 13.22
C PHE A 250 6.27 -17.75 12.44
N THR A 251 5.05 -17.99 12.90
CA THR A 251 4.09 -18.89 12.25
C THR A 251 2.77 -18.17 12.05
N PRO A 252 2.05 -18.48 10.95
CA PRO A 252 0.78 -17.84 10.66
C PRO A 252 -0.19 -17.81 11.84
N SER A 253 -0.84 -16.67 12.05
CA SER A 253 -1.82 -16.47 13.13
C SER A 253 -3.10 -15.87 12.55
N THR A 254 -4.24 -16.43 12.93
CA THR A 254 -5.57 -15.89 12.59
C THR A 254 -6.18 -15.03 13.71
N ARG A 255 -5.48 -14.89 14.83
CA ARG A 255 -5.97 -14.19 16.02
C ARG A 255 -5.56 -12.72 15.97
N VAL A 256 -6.22 -11.95 15.12
CA VAL A 256 -6.09 -10.49 15.13
C VAL A 256 -7.44 -9.92 15.54
N SER A 257 -7.51 -9.23 16.66
CA SER A 257 -8.72 -8.55 17.13
C SER A 257 -8.46 -7.05 17.25
N LEU A 258 -9.40 -6.26 16.82
CA LEU A 258 -9.45 -4.83 17.07
C LEU A 258 -10.44 -4.54 18.19
N PRO A 259 -10.40 -3.35 18.81
CA PRO A 259 -11.45 -2.89 19.70
C PRO A 259 -12.84 -2.99 19.01
N PRO A 260 -13.96 -3.16 19.75
CA PRO A 260 -15.29 -3.21 19.16
C PRO A 260 -15.59 -1.95 18.36
N ALA A 261 -16.13 -2.11 17.16
CA ALA A 261 -16.51 -0.96 16.32
C ALA A 261 -17.77 -0.29 16.87
N ARG A 262 -17.75 1.03 16.86
CA ARG A 262 -18.87 1.87 17.33
C ARG A 262 -19.16 2.95 16.31
N GLY A 263 -20.35 3.56 16.42
CA GLY A 263 -20.72 4.72 15.61
C GLY A 263 -21.19 4.37 14.20
N ARG A 264 -21.21 5.39 13.36
CA ARG A 264 -21.72 5.35 11.99
C ARG A 264 -20.68 4.75 11.03
N LYS A 265 -21.16 4.33 9.86
CA LYS A 265 -20.34 3.72 8.80
C LYS A 265 -20.32 4.62 7.58
N ALA A 266 -19.15 4.81 6.96
CA ALA A 266 -19.03 5.59 5.74
C ALA A 266 -17.96 5.03 4.79
N ILE A 267 -18.12 5.35 3.50
CA ILE A 267 -17.20 5.00 2.42
C ILE A 267 -16.89 6.28 1.64
N LEU A 268 -15.61 6.53 1.43
CA LEU A 268 -15.11 7.61 0.57
C LEU A 268 -14.35 6.98 -0.60
N ALA A 269 -14.84 7.13 -1.83
CA ALA A 269 -14.25 6.54 -3.02
C ALA A 269 -13.81 7.62 -4.02
N GLY A 270 -12.50 7.90 -4.07
CA GLY A 270 -11.90 8.88 -4.99
C GLY A 270 -11.20 8.25 -6.20
N SER A 271 -11.08 6.91 -6.25
CA SER A 271 -10.40 6.20 -7.33
C SER A 271 -11.26 6.08 -8.58
N CYS A 272 -10.67 6.33 -9.75
CA CYS A 272 -11.29 6.11 -11.08
C CYS A 272 -10.95 4.73 -11.67
N SER A 273 -10.38 3.79 -10.90
CA SER A 273 -10.05 2.46 -11.39
C SER A 273 -11.31 1.66 -11.77
N VAL A 274 -11.15 0.72 -12.71
CA VAL A 274 -12.23 -0.18 -13.15
C VAL A 274 -12.82 -0.95 -11.96
N ALA A 275 -11.97 -1.45 -11.06
CA ALA A 275 -12.42 -2.20 -9.88
C ALA A 275 -13.26 -1.33 -8.94
N THR A 276 -12.80 -0.11 -8.62
CA THR A 276 -13.57 0.80 -7.74
C THR A 276 -14.87 1.24 -8.39
N ASN A 277 -14.89 1.53 -9.71
CA ASN A 277 -16.12 1.81 -10.45
C ASN A 277 -17.13 0.66 -10.32
N ALA A 278 -16.69 -0.58 -10.54
CA ALA A 278 -17.56 -1.76 -10.41
C ALA A 278 -18.13 -1.92 -8.99
N GLN A 279 -17.32 -1.65 -7.96
CA GLN A 279 -17.73 -1.70 -6.55
C GLN A 279 -18.77 -0.62 -6.22
N VAL A 280 -18.57 0.62 -6.68
CA VAL A 280 -19.54 1.72 -6.54
C VAL A 280 -20.87 1.36 -7.19
N GLN A 281 -20.83 0.90 -8.44
CA GLN A 281 -22.04 0.52 -9.18
C GLN A 281 -22.78 -0.64 -8.52
N ARG A 282 -22.05 -1.61 -7.97
CA ARG A 282 -22.65 -2.72 -7.24
C ARG A 282 -23.31 -2.27 -5.94
N PHE A 283 -22.62 -1.43 -5.15
CA PHE A 283 -23.16 -0.88 -3.91
C PHE A 283 -24.49 -0.15 -4.15
N ILE A 284 -24.56 0.70 -5.19
CA ILE A 284 -25.77 1.43 -5.56
C ILE A 284 -26.89 0.48 -6.02
N ARG A 285 -26.56 -0.49 -6.87
CA ARG A 285 -27.57 -1.49 -7.35
C ARG A 285 -28.17 -2.34 -6.25
N GLU A 286 -27.43 -2.59 -5.18
CA GLU A 286 -27.88 -3.35 -4.01
C GLU A 286 -28.63 -2.46 -3.00
N GLY A 287 -28.94 -1.19 -3.35
CA GLY A 287 -29.74 -0.28 -2.54
C GLY A 287 -28.94 0.55 -1.53
N GLY A 288 -27.62 0.60 -1.65
CA GLY A 288 -26.78 1.44 -0.80
C GLY A 288 -26.97 2.94 -1.08
N GLU A 289 -27.05 3.75 -0.03
CA GLU A 289 -27.15 5.21 -0.12
C GLU A 289 -25.84 5.81 -0.61
N ALA A 290 -25.88 6.55 -1.72
CA ALA A 290 -24.69 7.05 -2.39
C ALA A 290 -24.85 8.50 -2.87
N HIS A 291 -23.78 9.30 -2.77
CA HIS A 291 -23.71 10.67 -3.25
C HIS A 291 -22.49 10.86 -4.17
N ALA A 292 -22.75 11.27 -5.42
CA ALA A 292 -21.70 11.57 -6.38
C ALA A 292 -21.15 12.99 -6.17
N LEU A 293 -19.84 13.15 -6.09
CA LEU A 293 -19.15 14.45 -6.16
C LEU A 293 -18.92 14.83 -7.64
N ASP A 294 -19.28 16.04 -7.97
CA ASP A 294 -19.02 16.62 -9.30
C ASP A 294 -17.81 17.56 -9.22
N PRO A 295 -16.67 17.26 -9.86
CA PRO A 295 -15.47 18.10 -9.84
C PRO A 295 -15.73 19.54 -10.32
N LEU A 296 -16.69 19.76 -11.24
CA LEU A 296 -17.02 21.09 -11.73
C LEU A 296 -17.78 21.92 -10.69
N ARG A 297 -18.68 21.29 -9.94
CA ARG A 297 -19.36 21.93 -8.81
C ARG A 297 -18.41 22.24 -7.68
N LEU A 298 -17.50 21.31 -7.36
CA LEU A 298 -16.43 21.55 -6.40
C LEU A 298 -15.55 22.72 -6.83
N ALA A 299 -15.22 22.84 -8.12
CA ALA A 299 -14.41 23.93 -8.63
C ALA A 299 -15.14 25.29 -8.60
N ALA A 300 -16.47 25.31 -8.67
CA ALA A 300 -17.28 26.50 -8.55
C ALA A 300 -17.40 26.98 -7.10
N ASP A 301 -17.73 26.07 -6.16
CA ASP A 301 -17.86 26.36 -4.75
C ASP A 301 -17.73 25.09 -3.92
N ILE A 302 -16.52 24.82 -3.42
CA ILE A 302 -16.21 23.62 -2.65
C ILE A 302 -16.94 23.57 -1.32
N GLU A 303 -17.12 24.71 -0.65
CA GLU A 303 -17.76 24.77 0.68
C GLU A 303 -19.25 24.46 0.56
N CYS A 304 -19.92 25.02 -0.45
CA CYS A 304 -21.33 24.76 -0.73
C CYS A 304 -21.56 23.28 -1.08
N GLU A 305 -20.69 22.66 -1.91
CA GLU A 305 -20.80 21.25 -2.25
C GLU A 305 -20.59 20.34 -1.05
N ILE A 306 -19.56 20.59 -0.22
CA ILE A 306 -19.34 19.86 1.03
C ILE A 306 -20.54 19.99 1.97
N ALA A 307 -21.06 21.19 2.16
CA ALA A 307 -22.23 21.42 3.01
C ALA A 307 -23.46 20.64 2.54
N ARG A 308 -23.67 20.52 1.22
CA ARG A 308 -24.75 19.71 0.62
C ARG A 308 -24.59 18.23 0.89
N VAL A 309 -23.37 17.68 0.74
CA VAL A 309 -23.05 16.28 1.07
C VAL A 309 -23.32 16.01 2.53
N LEU A 310 -22.89 16.91 3.42
CA LEU A 310 -23.09 16.77 4.87
C LEU A 310 -24.57 16.81 5.27
N ALA A 311 -25.36 17.69 4.65
CA ALA A 311 -26.81 17.77 4.88
C ALA A 311 -27.52 16.49 4.40
N TRP A 312 -27.13 15.94 3.25
CA TRP A 312 -27.61 14.66 2.78
C TRP A 312 -27.25 13.52 3.73
N ALA A 313 -26.00 13.42 4.15
CA ALA A 313 -25.54 12.39 5.07
C ALA A 313 -26.28 12.46 6.41
N ASP A 314 -26.47 13.66 6.98
CA ASP A 314 -27.21 13.87 8.21
C ASP A 314 -28.70 13.45 8.06
N ALA A 315 -29.30 13.61 6.88
CA ALA A 315 -30.65 13.14 6.60
C ALA A 315 -30.73 11.60 6.55
N CYS A 316 -29.81 10.95 5.83
CA CYS A 316 -29.73 9.49 5.76
C CYS A 316 -29.50 8.87 7.15
N TRP A 317 -28.58 9.40 7.95
CA TRP A 317 -28.31 8.87 9.30
C TRP A 317 -29.43 9.09 10.30
N ARG A 318 -30.37 10.02 10.05
CA ARG A 318 -31.60 10.16 10.87
C ARG A 318 -32.62 9.07 10.56
N SER A 319 -32.66 8.57 9.31
CA SER A 319 -33.62 7.52 8.91
C SER A 319 -33.12 6.13 9.28
N GLU A 320 -31.85 5.83 9.01
CA GLU A 320 -31.21 4.53 9.29
C GLU A 320 -29.72 4.66 9.61
N ALA A 321 -29.40 4.83 10.89
CA ALA A 321 -28.02 5.06 11.32
C ALA A 321 -27.06 3.87 11.12
N ALA A 322 -27.57 2.67 10.88
CA ALA A 322 -26.78 1.44 10.79
C ALA A 322 -26.16 1.17 9.39
N LEU A 323 -26.73 1.75 8.35
CA LEU A 323 -26.27 1.51 6.97
C LEU A 323 -25.06 2.41 6.62
N PRO A 324 -24.09 1.88 5.85
CA PRO A 324 -22.98 2.67 5.37
C PRO A 324 -23.44 3.65 4.30
N LEU A 325 -22.90 4.88 4.34
CA LEU A 325 -23.09 5.88 3.28
C LEU A 325 -21.86 5.93 2.37
N LEU A 326 -22.08 6.01 1.06
CA LEU A 326 -21.02 6.13 0.07
C LEU A 326 -20.98 7.56 -0.50
N VAL A 327 -19.82 8.23 -0.40
CA VAL A 327 -19.51 9.42 -1.19
C VAL A 327 -18.41 9.05 -2.19
N TYR A 328 -18.64 9.37 -3.47
CA TYR A 328 -17.72 8.99 -4.52
C TYR A 328 -17.54 10.11 -5.57
N SER A 329 -16.29 10.24 -6.04
CA SER A 329 -15.96 11.04 -7.23
C SER A 329 -15.57 10.17 -8.42
N THR A 330 -15.75 8.87 -8.23
CA THR A 330 -15.47 7.81 -9.20
C THR A 330 -16.37 8.05 -10.44
N ALA A 331 -15.77 8.32 -11.58
CA ALA A 331 -16.47 8.56 -12.82
C ALA A 331 -15.99 7.61 -13.92
N GLU A 332 -16.86 7.36 -14.90
CA GLU A 332 -16.44 6.68 -16.12
C GLU A 332 -15.41 7.51 -16.88
N PRO A 333 -14.56 6.90 -17.74
CA PRO A 333 -13.51 7.60 -18.48
C PRO A 333 -13.97 8.87 -19.21
N ALA A 334 -15.19 8.89 -19.74
CA ALA A 334 -15.76 10.05 -20.40
C ALA A 334 -16.01 11.23 -19.45
N GLY A 335 -16.50 10.98 -18.24
CA GLY A 335 -16.70 12.00 -17.21
C GLY A 335 -15.39 12.58 -16.68
N VAL A 336 -14.38 11.71 -16.49
CA VAL A 336 -13.03 12.13 -16.13
C VAL A 336 -12.43 13.02 -17.22
N ALA A 337 -12.55 12.61 -18.49
CA ALA A 337 -12.05 13.39 -19.64
C ALA A 337 -12.72 14.77 -19.73
N ALA A 338 -14.03 14.86 -19.48
CA ALA A 338 -14.76 16.14 -19.50
C ALA A 338 -14.28 17.09 -18.38
N ALA A 339 -14.07 16.59 -17.16
CA ALA A 339 -13.53 17.38 -16.06
C ALA A 339 -12.09 17.83 -16.34
N HIS A 340 -11.25 16.94 -16.88
CA HIS A 340 -9.88 17.26 -17.27
C HIS A 340 -9.80 18.32 -18.39
N ALA A 341 -10.73 18.28 -19.35
CA ALA A 341 -10.80 19.26 -20.43
C ALA A 341 -11.10 20.68 -19.93
N GLN A 342 -11.90 20.81 -18.86
CA GLN A 342 -12.30 22.11 -18.31
C GLN A 342 -11.37 22.63 -17.21
N LEU A 343 -10.88 21.76 -16.35
CA LEU A 343 -10.10 22.13 -15.15
C LEU A 343 -8.61 21.82 -15.29
N GLY A 344 -8.23 20.95 -16.22
CA GLY A 344 -6.91 20.32 -16.26
C GLY A 344 -6.81 19.16 -15.26
N VAL A 345 -5.91 18.20 -15.55
CA VAL A 345 -5.73 16.97 -14.78
C VAL A 345 -5.38 17.27 -13.31
N ALA A 346 -4.36 18.10 -13.09
CA ALA A 346 -3.83 18.41 -11.76
C ALA A 346 -4.89 19.10 -10.87
N ARG A 347 -5.61 20.10 -11.39
CA ARG A 347 -6.62 20.84 -10.62
C ARG A 347 -7.84 19.98 -10.32
N SER A 348 -8.28 19.15 -11.28
CA SER A 348 -9.39 18.22 -11.07
C SER A 348 -9.12 17.22 -9.97
N GLY A 349 -7.90 16.62 -9.92
CA GLY A 349 -7.49 15.72 -8.85
C GLY A 349 -7.41 16.44 -7.50
N ALA A 350 -6.70 17.56 -7.43
CA ALA A 350 -6.48 18.30 -6.19
C ALA A 350 -7.78 18.76 -5.51
N ILE A 351 -8.79 19.19 -6.27
CA ILE A 351 -10.07 19.66 -5.70
C ILE A 351 -10.90 18.51 -5.14
N VAL A 352 -10.88 17.35 -5.78
CA VAL A 352 -11.51 16.12 -5.27
C VAL A 352 -10.82 15.66 -4.00
N GLU A 353 -9.50 15.66 -3.98
CA GLU A 353 -8.71 15.32 -2.79
C GLU A 353 -9.05 16.25 -1.62
N GLN A 354 -9.09 17.56 -1.85
CA GLN A 354 -9.46 18.53 -0.83
C GLN A 354 -10.88 18.26 -0.28
N ALA A 355 -11.84 17.95 -1.13
CA ALA A 355 -13.21 17.64 -0.71
C ALA A 355 -13.27 16.34 0.10
N MET A 356 -12.57 15.26 -0.35
CA MET A 356 -12.53 13.98 0.36
C MET A 356 -11.88 14.12 1.75
N SER A 357 -10.82 14.88 1.85
CA SER A 357 -10.13 15.21 3.11
C SER A 357 -11.06 15.92 4.10
N ALA A 358 -11.75 16.96 3.65
CA ALA A 358 -12.70 17.70 4.47
C ALA A 358 -13.89 16.83 4.92
N LEU A 359 -14.41 15.99 4.00
CA LEU A 359 -15.51 15.05 4.30
C LEU A 359 -15.08 13.98 5.30
N ALA A 360 -13.86 13.43 5.19
CA ALA A 360 -13.34 12.46 6.15
C ALA A 360 -13.37 13.02 7.57
N SER A 361 -12.80 14.22 7.78
CA SER A 361 -12.79 14.91 9.07
C SER A 361 -14.20 15.24 9.56
N ALA A 362 -15.07 15.74 8.67
CA ALA A 362 -16.43 16.10 9.02
C ALA A 362 -17.30 14.89 9.38
N PHE A 363 -17.12 13.75 8.73
CA PHE A 363 -17.83 12.49 9.01
C PHE A 363 -17.40 11.90 10.35
N VAL A 364 -16.10 11.85 10.63
CA VAL A 364 -15.59 11.34 11.91
C VAL A 364 -16.07 12.22 13.08
N LYS A 365 -16.04 13.54 12.95
CA LYS A 365 -16.62 14.48 13.94
C LYS A 365 -18.12 14.29 14.13
N ARG A 366 -18.85 13.73 13.15
CA ARG A 366 -20.29 13.38 13.23
C ARG A 366 -20.54 11.97 13.75
N GLY A 367 -19.52 11.29 14.28
CA GLY A 367 -19.62 9.98 14.89
C GLY A 367 -19.50 8.81 13.90
N VAL A 368 -18.85 9.00 12.75
CA VAL A 368 -18.40 7.88 11.94
C VAL A 368 -17.23 7.21 12.65
N GLY A 369 -17.44 5.98 13.09
CA GLY A 369 -16.44 5.16 13.77
C GLY A 369 -15.88 4.04 12.91
N SER A 370 -16.43 3.83 11.69
CA SER A 370 -15.91 2.88 10.71
C SER A 370 -15.90 3.54 9.32
N LEU A 371 -14.70 3.79 8.79
CA LEU A 371 -14.48 4.49 7.53
C LEU A 371 -13.72 3.63 6.53
N VAL A 372 -14.28 3.42 5.35
CA VAL A 372 -13.58 2.83 4.20
C VAL A 372 -13.12 3.95 3.27
N VAL A 373 -11.86 3.96 2.87
CA VAL A 373 -11.32 4.93 1.89
C VAL A 373 -10.74 4.17 0.70
N ALA A 374 -11.27 4.45 -0.49
CA ALA A 374 -10.88 3.79 -1.74
C ALA A 374 -10.16 4.75 -2.69
N GLY A 375 -8.89 4.46 -2.96
CA GLY A 375 -7.96 5.23 -3.77
C GLY A 375 -6.69 5.55 -3.00
N GLY A 376 -5.52 5.34 -3.61
CA GLY A 376 -4.23 5.54 -2.95
C GLY A 376 -4.01 6.98 -2.48
N GLU A 377 -4.18 7.95 -3.39
CA GLU A 377 -4.06 9.38 -3.07
C GLU A 377 -5.13 9.82 -2.06
N THR A 378 -6.39 9.41 -2.28
CA THR A 378 -7.51 9.68 -1.35
C THR A 378 -7.23 9.13 0.04
N ALA A 379 -6.70 7.92 0.16
CA ALA A 379 -6.33 7.32 1.44
C ALA A 379 -5.30 8.17 2.17
N GLY A 380 -4.26 8.61 1.46
CA GLY A 380 -3.19 9.44 2.01
C GLY A 380 -3.68 10.74 2.62
N ILE A 381 -4.49 11.49 1.86
CA ILE A 381 -5.01 12.79 2.35
C ILE A 381 -6.04 12.63 3.49
N CYS A 382 -6.88 11.58 3.45
CA CYS A 382 -7.81 11.30 4.53
C CYS A 382 -7.08 10.96 5.84
N VAL A 383 -6.04 10.13 5.79
CA VAL A 383 -5.21 9.79 6.95
C VAL A 383 -4.55 11.03 7.55
N GLN A 384 -4.00 11.91 6.71
CA GLN A 384 -3.42 13.19 7.15
C GLN A 384 -4.46 14.10 7.79
N ALA A 385 -5.64 14.25 7.17
CA ALA A 385 -6.72 15.09 7.69
C ALA A 385 -7.33 14.58 9.01
N LEU A 386 -7.21 13.28 9.26
CA LEU A 386 -7.64 12.63 10.51
C LEU A 386 -6.54 12.59 11.56
N GLU A 387 -5.36 13.15 11.28
CA GLU A 387 -4.19 13.19 12.16
C GLU A 387 -3.77 11.80 12.66
N ILE A 388 -3.98 10.77 11.84
CA ILE A 388 -3.61 9.41 12.18
C ILE A 388 -2.09 9.26 12.04
N ARG A 389 -1.41 8.93 13.13
CA ARG A 389 0.04 8.73 13.17
C ARG A 389 0.45 7.26 13.17
N GLN A 390 -0.37 6.42 13.81
CA GLN A 390 -0.12 4.98 13.92
C GLN A 390 -1.41 4.20 13.73
N MET A 391 -1.29 2.98 13.22
CA MET A 391 -2.41 2.06 13.06
C MET A 391 -2.04 0.67 13.58
N GLN A 392 -2.99 0.07 14.29
CA GLN A 392 -3.00 -1.36 14.58
C GLN A 392 -3.70 -2.07 13.41
N ILE A 393 -3.09 -3.11 12.89
CA ILE A 393 -3.65 -3.90 11.79
C ILE A 393 -4.64 -4.93 12.36
N GLY A 394 -5.79 -5.03 11.74
CA GLY A 394 -6.89 -5.91 12.11
C GLY A 394 -7.19 -7.00 11.08
N PRO A 395 -8.42 -7.54 11.08
CA PRO A 395 -8.80 -8.62 10.17
C PRO A 395 -8.82 -8.14 8.71
N GLN A 396 -8.38 -9.02 7.82
CA GLN A 396 -8.42 -8.80 6.38
C GLN A 396 -9.85 -8.87 5.86
N ILE A 397 -10.27 -7.87 5.08
CA ILE A 397 -11.54 -7.84 4.36
C ILE A 397 -11.41 -8.61 3.04
N ASP A 398 -10.41 -8.24 2.25
CA ASP A 398 -10.00 -8.88 1.00
C ASP A 398 -8.46 -8.89 0.93
N PRO A 399 -7.85 -9.70 0.07
CA PRO A 399 -6.41 -9.70 -0.11
C PRO A 399 -5.85 -8.28 -0.26
N GLY A 400 -4.91 -7.92 0.61
CA GLY A 400 -4.27 -6.61 0.64
C GLY A 400 -5.09 -5.47 1.25
N VAL A 401 -6.25 -5.72 1.82
CA VAL A 401 -7.08 -4.68 2.45
C VAL A 401 -7.57 -5.13 3.83
N PRO A 402 -6.83 -4.83 4.90
CA PRO A 402 -7.28 -5.07 6.26
C PRO A 402 -8.16 -3.93 6.78
N TRP A 403 -8.94 -4.20 7.82
CA TRP A 403 -9.32 -3.17 8.76
C TRP A 403 -8.13 -2.77 9.62
N CYS A 404 -8.03 -1.50 9.91
CA CYS A 404 -7.07 -0.95 10.85
C CYS A 404 -7.81 -0.20 11.97
N TYR A 405 -7.17 -0.09 13.13
CA TYR A 405 -7.64 0.76 14.22
C TYR A 405 -6.59 1.82 14.52
N ALA A 406 -7.01 3.07 14.61
CA ALA A 406 -6.14 4.20 14.86
C ALA A 406 -6.73 5.13 15.91
N ALA A 407 -5.89 5.76 16.72
CA ALA A 407 -6.27 6.96 17.46
C ALA A 407 -6.44 8.13 16.48
N SER A 408 -7.47 8.94 16.68
CA SER A 408 -7.72 10.18 15.91
C SER A 408 -8.32 11.24 16.80
N SER A 409 -7.76 12.44 16.76
CA SER A 409 -8.28 13.60 17.48
C SER A 409 -9.66 14.03 16.98
N ALA A 410 -10.03 13.64 15.76
CA ALA A 410 -11.36 13.90 15.19
C ALA A 410 -12.44 12.92 15.70
N ALA A 411 -12.05 11.73 16.23
CA ALA A 411 -12.99 10.71 16.67
C ALA A 411 -13.63 11.03 18.01
N THR A 412 -14.94 10.85 18.13
CA THR A 412 -15.70 11.15 19.36
C THR A 412 -15.28 10.29 20.55
N ASP A 413 -14.90 9.04 20.30
CA ASP A 413 -14.44 8.08 21.31
C ASP A 413 -12.91 7.89 21.30
N GLY A 414 -12.17 8.78 20.61
CA GLY A 414 -10.72 8.74 20.51
C GLY A 414 -10.15 7.67 19.58
N GLY A 415 -10.98 6.80 19.01
CA GLY A 415 -10.57 5.73 18.12
C GLY A 415 -11.43 5.60 16.87
N LEU A 416 -10.82 5.14 15.78
CA LEU A 416 -11.45 5.01 14.45
C LEU A 416 -11.01 3.69 13.82
N HIS A 417 -11.99 2.92 13.33
CA HIS A 417 -11.73 1.83 12.38
C HIS A 417 -11.63 2.42 10.97
N ILE A 418 -10.52 2.15 10.29
CA ILE A 418 -10.29 2.63 8.94
C ILE A 418 -9.77 1.51 8.04
N ALA A 419 -10.32 1.39 6.84
CA ALA A 419 -9.80 0.50 5.81
C ALA A 419 -9.32 1.31 4.62
N LEU A 420 -8.05 1.18 4.27
CA LEU A 420 -7.42 1.89 3.16
C LEU A 420 -7.29 0.94 1.97
N LYS A 421 -8.04 1.19 0.91
CA LYS A 421 -8.11 0.33 -0.27
C LYS A 421 -7.43 1.00 -1.47
N SER A 422 -6.40 0.36 -2.05
CA SER A 422 -5.90 0.73 -3.38
C SER A 422 -7.02 0.64 -4.42
N GLY A 423 -6.99 1.49 -5.42
CA GLY A 423 -8.03 1.56 -6.44
C GLY A 423 -8.35 0.21 -7.09
N ASN A 424 -7.33 -0.59 -7.38
CA ASN A 424 -7.44 -1.87 -8.10
C ASN A 424 -7.69 -3.09 -7.20
N PHE A 425 -7.81 -2.91 -5.88
CA PHE A 425 -7.97 -3.99 -4.92
C PHE A 425 -9.44 -4.22 -4.53
N GLY A 426 -9.68 -5.40 -3.96
CA GLY A 426 -10.98 -5.80 -3.46
C GLY A 426 -11.90 -6.41 -4.53
N SER A 427 -12.70 -7.37 -4.11
CA SER A 427 -13.72 -8.01 -4.93
C SER A 427 -14.85 -7.04 -5.31
N PRO A 428 -15.70 -7.36 -6.29
CA PRO A 428 -16.79 -6.48 -6.70
C PRO A 428 -17.80 -6.14 -5.60
N ASP A 429 -17.92 -6.97 -4.54
CA ASP A 429 -18.81 -6.77 -3.38
C ASP A 429 -18.11 -6.12 -2.18
N PHE A 430 -16.90 -5.60 -2.36
CA PHE A 430 -16.06 -5.10 -1.28
C PHE A 430 -16.80 -4.10 -0.36
N PHE A 431 -17.46 -3.10 -0.89
CA PHE A 431 -18.15 -2.07 -0.10
C PHE A 431 -19.32 -2.62 0.72
N ASN A 432 -19.99 -3.66 0.22
CA ASN A 432 -21.13 -4.28 0.89
C ASN A 432 -20.66 -5.15 2.06
N LYS A 433 -19.60 -5.94 1.87
CA LYS A 433 -19.10 -6.89 2.87
C LYS A 433 -18.14 -6.31 3.89
N ALA A 434 -17.47 -5.18 3.59
CA ALA A 434 -16.42 -4.63 4.44
C ALA A 434 -16.84 -4.53 5.91
N PHE A 435 -18.04 -4.01 6.17
CA PHE A 435 -18.55 -3.77 7.51
C PHE A 435 -19.03 -5.03 8.26
N ALA A 436 -19.08 -6.20 7.61
CA ALA A 436 -19.37 -7.47 8.28
C ALA A 436 -18.17 -8.00 9.08
N PHE A 437 -16.96 -7.48 8.85
CA PHE A 437 -15.72 -7.86 9.53
C PHE A 437 -15.39 -6.99 10.74
N VAL A 438 -16.18 -5.94 11.01
CA VAL A 438 -16.00 -5.02 12.14
C VAL A 438 -17.23 -5.14 13.02
N LEU A 439 -17.13 -5.92 14.09
CA LEU A 439 -18.19 -6.17 15.07
C LEU A 439 -17.89 -5.46 16.38
#